data_1aa854b7d0c7f319c5da64fbd4271a7b
#
_entry.id   1aa854b7d0c7f319c5da64fbd4271a7b
#
_cell.length_a   1.000
_cell.length_b   1.000
_cell.length_c   1.000
_cell.angle_alpha   90.00
_cell.angle_beta   90.00
_cell.angle_gamma   90.00
#
_symmetry.space_group_name_H-M   'P 1'
#
loop_
_entity.id
_entity.type
_entity.pdbx_description
1 polymer ?
#
loop_
_entity_poly.entity_id
_entity_poly.type
_entity_poly.pdbx_seq_one_letter_code
_entity_poly.pdbx_strand_id
1 'polypeptide(L)'
;GVEAEAEAEASEAEAAEAAAAEEAAASAVIAAAPEEEEAARLAWQARGSARGVPDPAPASLFEGWLGQMRRLFSPTFFSTDASGNLVPGLEQLPPTAEGAPPLLLLGNHQLFGFDGPMILEELLRERGVALTALVYPPLLEAESPLAPLPYPLPGTAATFERFGAVPASGRALFKSLSRGEHTLLFPGGGREVFKRKGEAYQLFWPDSPDVVRLAARLNATLLPFAGLGGDDSFEISLDSDELLASPLVGPFFRERVAKMPSLVQDDVFVPPVGTILPTRYYFAFGAPLPTDGIDPA
;
A
#
# COMPACT_ATOMS: atom_id res chain seq x y z
N GLY A 1 33.85 -18.84 -23.59
CA GLY A 1 33.21 -18.50 -24.86
C GLY A 1 31.92 -19.26 -25.01
N VAL A 2 31.97 -20.45 -25.56
CA VAL A 2 30.76 -21.23 -25.94
C VAL A 2 29.94 -21.74 -24.73
N GLU A 3 30.57 -22.08 -23.62
CA GLU A 3 29.83 -22.48 -22.38
C GLU A 3 29.09 -21.32 -21.71
N ALA A 4 29.68 -20.12 -21.69
CA ALA A 4 29.02 -18.95 -21.09
C ALA A 4 27.84 -18.41 -21.94
N GLU A 5 27.90 -18.59 -23.28
CA GLU A 5 26.78 -18.27 -24.18
C GLU A 5 25.64 -19.30 -24.02
N ALA A 6 25.94 -20.57 -23.85
CA ALA A 6 24.94 -21.62 -23.63
C ALA A 6 24.24 -21.47 -22.25
N GLU A 7 24.96 -21.03 -21.18
CA GLU A 7 24.38 -20.75 -19.89
C GLU A 7 23.49 -19.47 -19.92
N ALA A 8 23.89 -18.47 -20.70
CA ALA A 8 23.08 -17.26 -20.88
C ALA A 8 21.78 -17.56 -21.66
N GLU A 9 21.86 -18.33 -22.76
CA GLU A 9 20.68 -18.77 -23.53
C GLU A 9 19.73 -19.65 -22.68
N ALA A 10 20.28 -20.52 -21.83
CA ALA A 10 19.48 -21.37 -20.93
C ALA A 10 18.77 -20.50 -19.87
N SER A 11 19.44 -19.50 -19.33
CA SER A 11 18.86 -18.55 -18.35
C SER A 11 17.78 -17.67 -18.97
N GLU A 12 17.96 -17.20 -20.21
CA GLU A 12 16.93 -16.44 -20.93
C GLU A 12 15.73 -17.33 -21.30
N ALA A 13 15.95 -18.57 -21.67
CA ALA A 13 14.88 -19.52 -21.96
C ALA A 13 14.05 -19.86 -20.71
N GLU A 14 14.71 -20.06 -19.56
CA GLU A 14 14.05 -20.30 -18.28
C GLU A 14 13.26 -19.08 -17.79
N ALA A 15 13.80 -17.89 -17.98
CA ALA A 15 13.10 -16.63 -17.68
C ALA A 15 11.90 -16.41 -18.62
N ALA A 16 12.01 -16.75 -19.89
CA ALA A 16 10.92 -16.68 -20.86
C ALA A 16 9.81 -17.70 -20.56
N GLU A 17 10.19 -18.91 -20.13
CA GLU A 17 9.23 -19.96 -19.73
C GLU A 17 8.51 -19.58 -18.42
N ALA A 18 9.21 -18.98 -17.46
CA ALA A 18 8.64 -18.47 -16.24
C ALA A 18 7.66 -17.30 -16.52
N ALA A 19 8.02 -16.37 -17.41
CA ALA A 19 7.16 -15.28 -17.83
C ALA A 19 5.92 -15.78 -18.59
N ALA A 20 6.07 -16.79 -19.47
CA ALA A 20 4.96 -17.41 -20.17
C ALA A 20 4.03 -18.20 -19.23
N ALA A 21 4.58 -18.86 -18.20
CA ALA A 21 3.80 -19.53 -17.17
C ALA A 21 3.03 -18.54 -16.29
N GLU A 22 3.63 -17.40 -15.99
CA GLU A 22 2.99 -16.30 -15.24
C GLU A 22 1.88 -15.63 -16.07
N GLU A 23 2.10 -15.44 -17.37
CA GLU A 23 1.11 -14.93 -18.30
C GLU A 23 -0.05 -15.92 -18.53
N ALA A 24 0.25 -17.22 -18.61
CA ALA A 24 -0.75 -18.28 -18.67
C ALA A 24 -1.56 -18.38 -17.38
N ALA A 25 -0.91 -18.22 -16.21
CA ALA A 25 -1.57 -18.18 -14.92
C ALA A 25 -2.42 -16.92 -14.76
N ALA A 26 -1.95 -15.77 -15.24
CA ALA A 26 -2.72 -14.53 -15.29
C ALA A 26 -3.92 -14.65 -16.24
N SER A 27 -3.74 -15.27 -17.40
CA SER A 27 -4.80 -15.54 -18.39
C SER A 27 -5.83 -16.55 -17.86
N ALA A 28 -5.40 -17.58 -17.11
CA ALA A 28 -6.30 -18.53 -16.45
C ALA A 28 -7.15 -17.88 -15.33
N VAL A 29 -6.60 -16.85 -14.68
CA VAL A 29 -7.35 -16.04 -13.69
C VAL A 29 -8.37 -15.13 -14.37
N ILE A 30 -8.09 -14.68 -15.61
CA ILE A 30 -9.05 -13.91 -16.44
C ILE A 30 -10.19 -14.80 -16.95
N ALA A 31 -9.96 -16.09 -17.09
CA ALA A 31 -10.94 -17.10 -17.48
C ALA A 31 -11.68 -17.73 -16.27
N ALA A 32 -11.65 -17.10 -15.10
CA ALA A 32 -12.53 -17.50 -14.00
C ALA A 32 -13.99 -17.46 -14.46
N ALA A 33 -14.75 -18.51 -14.12
CA ALA A 33 -16.11 -18.64 -14.56
C ALA A 33 -16.92 -17.39 -14.17
N PRO A 34 -17.86 -16.92 -15.00
CA PRO A 34 -18.67 -15.72 -14.72
C PRO A 34 -19.35 -15.75 -13.34
N GLU A 35 -19.65 -16.93 -12.83
CA GLU A 35 -20.23 -17.14 -11.50
C GLU A 35 -19.25 -16.82 -10.35
N GLU A 36 -17.95 -17.14 -10.50
CA GLU A 36 -16.93 -16.80 -9.49
C GLU A 36 -16.62 -15.30 -9.49
N GLU A 37 -16.65 -14.68 -10.65
CA GLU A 37 -16.45 -13.24 -10.80
C GLU A 37 -17.63 -12.45 -10.20
N GLU A 38 -18.84 -12.90 -10.44
CA GLU A 38 -20.06 -12.32 -9.87
C GLU A 38 -20.10 -12.53 -8.34
N ALA A 39 -19.78 -13.72 -7.84
CA ALA A 39 -19.68 -14.00 -6.41
C ALA A 39 -18.61 -13.12 -5.74
N ALA A 40 -17.47 -12.92 -6.41
CA ALA A 40 -16.42 -12.05 -5.92
C ALA A 40 -16.84 -10.57 -5.92
N ARG A 41 -17.58 -10.13 -6.94
CA ARG A 41 -18.17 -8.78 -7.04
C ARG A 41 -19.21 -8.55 -5.95
N LEU A 42 -20.10 -9.51 -5.73
CA LEU A 42 -21.10 -9.45 -4.67
C LEU A 42 -20.48 -9.47 -3.29
N ALA A 43 -19.43 -10.28 -3.08
CA ALA A 43 -18.67 -10.30 -1.84
C ALA A 43 -17.90 -8.98 -1.61
N TRP A 44 -17.45 -8.31 -2.67
CA TRP A 44 -16.84 -6.99 -2.56
C TRP A 44 -17.88 -5.90 -2.29
N GLN A 45 -19.01 -5.93 -2.98
CA GLN A 45 -20.15 -5.02 -2.72
C GLN A 45 -20.68 -5.22 -1.30
N ALA A 46 -20.79 -6.49 -0.83
CA ALA A 46 -21.16 -6.79 0.54
C ALA A 46 -20.09 -6.30 1.53
N ARG A 47 -18.80 -6.40 1.21
CA ARG A 47 -17.71 -5.78 1.99
C ARG A 47 -17.76 -4.26 1.90
N GLY A 48 -18.02 -3.70 0.74
CA GLY A 48 -18.25 -2.27 0.53
C GLY A 48 -19.47 -1.75 1.30
N SER A 49 -20.54 -2.54 1.35
CA SER A 49 -21.73 -2.28 2.16
C SER A 49 -21.52 -2.59 3.64
N ALA A 50 -20.74 -3.63 3.96
CA ALA A 50 -20.36 -3.99 5.33
C ALA A 50 -19.23 -3.10 5.88
N ARG A 51 -18.43 -2.50 5.01
CA ARG A 51 -17.55 -1.38 5.35
C ARG A 51 -18.36 -0.11 5.53
N GLY A 52 -19.72 -0.28 5.35
CA GLY A 52 -20.55 0.86 5.46
C GLY A 52 -19.81 2.02 4.80
N VAL A 53 -19.95 2.21 3.49
CA VAL A 53 -20.26 3.58 3.14
C VAL A 53 -21.45 3.84 4.03
N PRO A 54 -21.24 4.31 5.21
CA PRO A 54 -22.31 4.39 6.17
C PRO A 54 -23.13 5.53 5.69
N ASP A 55 -24.23 5.34 5.80
CA ASP A 55 -25.11 6.26 6.42
C ASP A 55 -24.52 6.69 7.78
N PRO A 56 -24.05 7.90 7.86
CA PRO A 56 -22.66 8.30 8.03
C PRO A 56 -21.84 7.27 8.81
N ALA A 57 -20.62 7.00 8.40
CA ALA A 57 -19.73 6.08 9.08
C ALA A 57 -19.86 6.24 10.58
N PRO A 58 -20.23 5.20 11.33
CA PRO A 58 -20.49 5.37 12.73
C PRO A 58 -19.27 6.05 13.33
N ALA A 59 -19.47 7.13 14.08
CA ALA A 59 -18.39 7.90 14.71
C ALA A 59 -17.36 6.99 15.38
N SER A 60 -17.83 5.86 15.93
CA SER A 60 -17.00 4.77 16.47
C SER A 60 -15.97 4.16 15.52
N LEU A 61 -16.09 4.35 14.19
CA LEU A 61 -15.09 3.89 13.22
C LEU A 61 -13.88 4.81 13.22
N PHE A 62 -14.12 6.09 13.46
CA PHE A 62 -13.14 7.16 13.51
C PHE A 62 -12.77 7.56 14.93
N GLU A 63 -13.44 6.96 15.92
CA GLU A 63 -13.08 7.01 17.34
C GLU A 63 -12.02 5.93 17.63
N GLY A 64 -11.30 6.08 18.71
CA GLY A 64 -10.23 5.18 19.08
C GLY A 64 -8.87 5.65 18.57
N TRP A 65 -7.99 4.71 18.20
CA TRP A 65 -6.60 5.07 17.90
C TRP A 65 -6.46 5.93 16.65
N LEU A 66 -7.28 5.71 15.60
CA LEU A 66 -7.25 6.53 14.38
C LEU A 66 -7.66 7.98 14.67
N GLY A 67 -8.72 8.18 15.46
CA GLY A 67 -9.12 9.49 15.92
C GLY A 67 -8.05 10.19 16.79
N GLN A 68 -7.30 9.42 17.58
CA GLN A 68 -6.16 9.94 18.34
C GLN A 68 -5.00 10.35 17.42
N MET A 69 -4.67 9.50 16.43
CA MET A 69 -3.64 9.82 15.44
C MET A 69 -3.99 11.06 14.63
N ARG A 70 -5.26 11.21 14.23
CA ARG A 70 -5.72 12.45 13.55
C ARG A 70 -5.57 13.68 14.43
N ARG A 71 -5.83 13.60 15.71
CA ARG A 71 -5.60 14.71 16.64
C ARG A 71 -4.13 15.03 16.83
N LEU A 72 -3.29 13.98 16.90
CA LEU A 72 -1.84 14.14 17.10
C LEU A 72 -1.15 14.72 15.86
N PHE A 73 -1.50 14.23 14.68
CA PHE A 73 -0.82 14.57 13.43
C PHE A 73 -1.60 15.57 12.56
N SER A 74 -2.83 15.91 12.91
CA SER A 74 -3.66 16.93 12.24
C SER A 74 -3.55 16.87 10.70
N PRO A 75 -3.87 15.75 10.03
CA PRO A 75 -3.63 15.58 8.62
C PRO A 75 -4.37 16.63 7.80
N THR A 76 -3.69 17.15 6.79
CA THR A 76 -4.23 18.12 5.84
C THR A 76 -4.08 17.58 4.43
N PHE A 77 -5.14 17.64 3.65
CA PHE A 77 -5.21 17.06 2.32
C PHE A 77 -5.33 18.16 1.27
N PHE A 78 -4.65 17.93 0.14
CA PHE A 78 -4.64 18.80 -1.02
C PHE A 78 -4.86 17.97 -2.28
N SER A 79 -5.51 18.55 -3.27
CA SER A 79 -5.63 17.98 -4.61
C SER A 79 -5.20 18.99 -5.66
N THR A 80 -4.85 18.50 -6.84
CA THR A 80 -4.36 19.33 -7.94
C THR A 80 -5.54 19.74 -8.84
N ASP A 81 -5.72 21.04 -9.03
CA ASP A 81 -6.73 21.60 -9.92
C ASP A 81 -6.36 21.43 -11.41
N ALA A 82 -7.28 21.79 -12.31
CA ALA A 82 -7.07 21.71 -13.76
C ALA A 82 -5.92 22.63 -14.29
N SER A 83 -5.48 23.59 -13.49
CA SER A 83 -4.35 24.48 -13.79
C SER A 83 -3.03 23.97 -13.24
N GLY A 84 -3.02 22.83 -12.53
CA GLY A 84 -1.83 22.25 -11.91
C GLY A 84 -1.49 22.81 -10.53
N ASN A 85 -2.37 23.60 -9.92
CA ASN A 85 -2.14 24.16 -8.59
C ASN A 85 -2.66 23.20 -7.51
N LEU A 86 -1.94 23.10 -6.40
CA LEU A 86 -2.42 22.43 -5.20
C LEU A 86 -3.45 23.32 -4.49
N VAL A 87 -4.64 22.76 -4.31
CA VAL A 87 -5.74 23.40 -3.56
C VAL A 87 -6.13 22.55 -2.36
N PRO A 88 -6.57 23.14 -1.24
CA PRO A 88 -7.04 22.39 -0.09
C PRO A 88 -8.24 21.51 -0.43
N GLY A 89 -8.30 20.34 0.21
CA GLY A 89 -9.41 19.38 0.05
C GLY A 89 -9.17 18.36 -1.07
N LEU A 90 -10.17 17.51 -1.28
CA LEU A 90 -10.14 16.38 -2.20
C LEU A 90 -11.11 16.55 -3.40
N GLU A 91 -11.70 17.72 -3.59
CA GLU A 91 -12.75 17.98 -4.58
C GLU A 91 -12.25 17.85 -6.02
N GLN A 92 -10.93 18.05 -6.25
CA GLN A 92 -10.31 17.98 -7.58
C GLN A 92 -9.92 16.55 -7.99
N LEU A 93 -10.09 15.57 -7.10
CA LEU A 93 -9.84 14.17 -7.45
C LEU A 93 -10.83 13.69 -8.52
N PRO A 94 -10.42 12.75 -9.40
CA PRO A 94 -11.28 12.21 -10.43
C PRO A 94 -12.60 11.67 -9.86
N PRO A 95 -13.69 11.75 -10.65
CA PRO A 95 -14.94 11.12 -10.28
C PRO A 95 -14.76 9.60 -10.25
N THR A 96 -15.43 8.95 -9.29
CA THR A 96 -15.41 7.50 -9.07
C THR A 96 -16.78 6.88 -9.36
N ALA A 97 -17.47 7.38 -10.40
CA ALA A 97 -18.76 6.88 -10.83
C ALA A 97 -18.66 5.44 -11.33
N GLU A 98 -19.77 4.72 -11.28
CA GLU A 98 -19.86 3.37 -11.84
C GLU A 98 -19.46 3.37 -13.33
N GLY A 99 -18.57 2.44 -13.71
CA GLY A 99 -18.02 2.35 -15.06
C GLY A 99 -16.82 3.27 -15.35
N ALA A 100 -16.41 4.14 -14.40
CA ALA A 100 -15.15 4.87 -14.53
C ALA A 100 -13.95 3.93 -14.35
N PRO A 101 -12.80 4.23 -15.00
CA PRO A 101 -11.57 3.49 -14.75
C PRO A 101 -11.21 3.43 -13.26
N PRO A 102 -10.70 2.30 -12.74
CA PRO A 102 -10.27 2.24 -11.36
C PRO A 102 -9.10 3.19 -11.12
N LEU A 103 -9.07 3.79 -9.94
CA LEU A 103 -7.94 4.61 -9.51
C LEU A 103 -6.89 3.72 -8.84
N LEU A 104 -5.63 3.88 -9.25
CA LEU A 104 -4.49 3.34 -8.53
C LEU A 104 -3.73 4.49 -7.88
N LEU A 105 -3.92 4.64 -6.58
CA LEU A 105 -3.23 5.63 -5.77
C LEU A 105 -1.82 5.14 -5.45
N LEU A 106 -0.82 5.93 -5.82
CA LEU A 106 0.60 5.62 -5.65
C LEU A 106 1.30 6.76 -4.91
N GLY A 107 1.96 6.46 -3.82
CA GLY A 107 2.68 7.47 -3.04
C GLY A 107 3.77 6.90 -2.16
N ASN A 108 4.59 7.78 -1.59
CA ASN A 108 5.57 7.42 -0.59
C ASN A 108 4.88 7.02 0.72
N HIS A 109 5.48 6.05 1.42
CA HIS A 109 5.00 5.64 2.73
C HIS A 109 5.69 6.45 3.83
N GLN A 110 4.89 6.91 4.79
CA GLN A 110 5.41 7.64 5.94
C GLN A 110 5.89 6.67 7.03
N LEU A 111 6.76 7.16 7.88
CA LEU A 111 7.28 6.39 9.01
C LEU A 111 6.11 5.80 9.84
N PHE A 112 6.22 4.54 10.24
CA PHE A 112 5.19 3.72 10.91
C PHE A 112 3.90 3.45 10.11
N GLY A 113 3.72 3.99 8.92
CA GLY A 113 2.57 3.68 8.06
C GLY A 113 1.22 4.24 8.53
N PHE A 114 1.22 5.29 9.36
CA PHE A 114 -0.04 5.91 9.81
C PHE A 114 -0.78 6.66 8.70
N ASP A 115 -0.10 6.97 7.61
CA ASP A 115 -0.64 7.62 6.42
C ASP A 115 -1.70 6.78 5.71
N GLY A 116 -1.50 5.48 5.56
CA GLY A 116 -2.45 4.59 4.90
C GLY A 116 -3.86 4.71 5.49
N PRO A 117 -4.07 4.41 6.76
CA PRO A 117 -5.36 4.57 7.42
C PRO A 117 -5.96 5.98 7.34
N MET A 118 -5.14 7.03 7.40
CA MET A 118 -5.60 8.42 7.29
C MET A 118 -6.12 8.73 5.88
N ILE A 119 -5.43 8.27 4.83
CA ILE A 119 -5.85 8.43 3.44
C ILE A 119 -7.15 7.68 3.18
N LEU A 120 -7.25 6.42 3.65
CA LEU A 120 -8.48 5.63 3.48
C LEU A 120 -9.67 6.28 4.15
N GLU A 121 -9.50 6.71 5.39
CA GLU A 121 -10.54 7.37 6.17
C GLU A 121 -11.01 8.67 5.50
N GLU A 122 -10.07 9.51 5.07
CA GLU A 122 -10.41 10.80 4.47
C GLU A 122 -11.18 10.64 3.16
N LEU A 123 -10.71 9.74 2.27
CA LEU A 123 -11.41 9.46 1.01
C LEU A 123 -12.79 8.86 1.23
N LEU A 124 -12.92 7.98 2.21
CA LEU A 124 -14.22 7.42 2.56
C LEU A 124 -15.16 8.50 3.12
N ARG A 125 -14.67 9.35 4.00
CA ARG A 125 -15.47 10.37 4.68
C ARG A 125 -15.87 11.52 3.76
N GLU A 126 -14.92 12.06 2.98
CA GLU A 126 -15.14 13.26 2.18
C GLU A 126 -15.69 12.96 0.78
N ARG A 127 -15.40 11.78 0.24
CA ARG A 127 -15.74 11.42 -1.14
C ARG A 127 -16.62 10.17 -1.24
N GLY A 128 -16.89 9.47 -0.15
CA GLY A 128 -17.58 8.17 -0.18
C GLY A 128 -16.81 7.08 -0.94
N VAL A 129 -15.51 7.26 -1.16
CA VAL A 129 -14.67 6.35 -1.93
C VAL A 129 -14.04 5.32 -1.02
N ALA A 130 -14.40 4.06 -1.20
CA ALA A 130 -13.74 2.95 -0.55
C ALA A 130 -12.51 2.51 -1.37
N LEU A 131 -11.36 2.41 -0.70
CA LEU A 131 -10.12 1.92 -1.31
C LEU A 131 -9.81 0.49 -0.83
N THR A 132 -9.30 -0.34 -1.73
CA THR A 132 -8.61 -1.56 -1.38
C THR A 132 -7.14 -1.24 -1.12
N ALA A 133 -6.69 -1.38 0.13
CA ALA A 133 -5.28 -1.15 0.47
C ALA A 133 -4.48 -2.45 0.40
N LEU A 134 -3.32 -2.42 -0.26
CA LEU A 134 -2.38 -3.53 -0.22
C LEU A 134 -1.49 -3.36 1.01
N VAL A 135 -1.59 -4.32 1.93
CA VAL A 135 -0.95 -4.24 3.25
C VAL A 135 0.02 -5.39 3.44
N TYR A 136 1.11 -5.14 4.13
CA TYR A 136 2.10 -6.16 4.48
C TYR A 136 1.41 -7.35 5.16
N PRO A 137 1.53 -8.58 4.62
CA PRO A 137 0.71 -9.72 5.04
C PRO A 137 0.70 -9.99 6.56
N PRO A 138 1.83 -9.92 7.29
CA PRO A 138 1.84 -10.13 8.72
C PRO A 138 1.00 -9.13 9.54
N LEU A 139 0.64 -7.96 8.98
CA LEU A 139 -0.25 -7.01 9.65
C LEU A 139 -1.73 -7.43 9.65
N LEU A 140 -2.08 -8.43 8.85
CA LEU A 140 -3.42 -9.01 8.75
C LEU A 140 -3.57 -10.27 9.62
N GLU A 141 -2.50 -10.70 10.29
CA GLU A 141 -2.53 -11.83 11.21
C GLU A 141 -3.11 -11.42 12.58
N ALA A 142 -3.80 -12.35 13.23
CA ALA A 142 -4.41 -12.08 14.53
C ALA A 142 -3.38 -11.86 15.64
N GLU A 143 -2.22 -12.51 15.52
CA GLU A 143 -1.09 -12.37 16.44
C GLU A 143 -0.05 -11.41 15.87
N SER A 144 0.48 -10.56 16.73
CA SER A 144 1.58 -9.68 16.33
C SER A 144 2.80 -10.49 15.85
N PRO A 145 3.35 -10.20 14.67
CA PRO A 145 4.58 -10.84 14.20
C PRO A 145 5.78 -10.58 15.12
N LEU A 146 5.71 -9.53 15.94
CA LEU A 146 6.73 -9.16 16.92
C LEU A 146 6.36 -9.54 18.37
N ALA A 147 5.37 -10.42 18.58
CA ALA A 147 5.01 -10.83 19.95
C ALA A 147 6.24 -11.24 20.78
N PRO A 148 6.35 -10.86 22.08
CA PRO A 148 5.33 -10.18 22.88
C PRO A 148 5.29 -8.65 22.78
N LEU A 149 6.04 -8.04 21.86
CA LEU A 149 5.95 -6.59 21.65
C LEU A 149 4.57 -6.23 21.08
N PRO A 150 3.92 -5.17 21.57
CA PRO A 150 2.60 -4.75 21.11
C PRO A 150 2.69 -3.95 19.80
N TYR A 151 3.34 -4.50 18.78
CA TYR A 151 3.46 -3.89 17.47
C TYR A 151 3.25 -4.94 16.37
N PRO A 152 2.30 -4.72 15.43
CA PRO A 152 1.33 -3.61 15.42
C PRO A 152 0.42 -3.62 16.65
N LEU A 153 -0.24 -2.50 16.91
CA LEU A 153 -1.16 -2.39 18.05
C LEU A 153 -2.29 -3.44 17.98
N PRO A 154 -2.75 -3.96 19.11
CA PRO A 154 -3.87 -4.89 19.14
C PRO A 154 -5.10 -4.33 18.39
N GLY A 155 -5.74 -5.16 17.57
CA GLY A 155 -6.89 -4.76 16.76
C GLY A 155 -6.53 -4.16 15.39
N THR A 156 -5.25 -4.02 15.05
CA THR A 156 -4.81 -3.51 13.74
C THR A 156 -5.32 -4.39 12.60
N ALA A 157 -5.20 -5.72 12.69
CA ALA A 157 -5.67 -6.64 11.67
C ALA A 157 -7.17 -6.48 11.41
N ALA A 158 -8.00 -6.50 12.47
CA ALA A 158 -9.44 -6.33 12.36
C ALA A 158 -9.82 -4.95 11.78
N THR A 159 -9.07 -3.91 12.12
CA THR A 159 -9.25 -2.57 11.54
C THR A 159 -8.93 -2.57 10.07
N PHE A 160 -7.79 -3.14 9.66
CA PHE A 160 -7.39 -3.21 8.26
C PHE A 160 -8.37 -4.03 7.42
N GLU A 161 -8.81 -5.19 7.90
CA GLU A 161 -9.85 -5.99 7.24
C GLU A 161 -11.15 -5.21 7.05
N ARG A 162 -11.56 -4.48 8.08
CA ARG A 162 -12.78 -3.65 8.03
C ARG A 162 -12.69 -2.54 6.97
N PHE A 163 -11.51 -1.94 6.76
CA PHE A 163 -11.26 -0.99 5.68
C PHE A 163 -10.88 -1.65 4.35
N GLY A 164 -10.86 -3.00 4.28
CA GLY A 164 -10.66 -3.78 3.07
C GLY A 164 -9.25 -3.90 2.61
N ALA A 165 -8.37 -3.88 3.53
CA ALA A 165 -7.01 -4.26 3.26
C ALA A 165 -6.94 -5.72 2.77
N VAL A 166 -6.03 -5.95 1.83
CA VAL A 166 -5.70 -7.27 1.32
C VAL A 166 -4.18 -7.48 1.41
N PRO A 167 -3.71 -8.73 1.51
CA PRO A 167 -2.28 -9.00 1.52
C PRO A 167 -1.60 -8.46 0.26
N ALA A 168 -0.53 -7.66 0.43
CA ALA A 168 0.20 -7.06 -0.68
C ALA A 168 0.85 -8.14 -1.55
N SER A 169 0.51 -8.12 -2.83
CA SER A 169 1.12 -8.94 -3.88
C SER A 169 0.71 -8.40 -5.26
N GLY A 170 1.49 -8.68 -6.30
CA GLY A 170 1.12 -8.35 -7.67
C GLY A 170 -0.22 -8.98 -8.09
N ARG A 171 -0.50 -10.20 -7.64
CA ARG A 171 -1.77 -10.88 -7.88
C ARG A 171 -2.96 -10.18 -7.19
N ALA A 172 -2.79 -9.68 -5.98
CA ALA A 172 -3.83 -8.94 -5.28
C ALA A 172 -4.13 -7.61 -5.99
N LEU A 173 -3.08 -6.89 -6.41
CA LEU A 173 -3.21 -5.67 -7.19
C LEU A 173 -3.95 -5.91 -8.50
N PHE A 174 -3.54 -6.94 -9.26
CA PHE A 174 -4.22 -7.34 -10.49
C PHE A 174 -5.71 -7.62 -10.25
N LYS A 175 -6.03 -8.42 -9.24
CA LYS A 175 -7.42 -8.77 -8.91
C LYS A 175 -8.26 -7.54 -8.54
N SER A 176 -7.72 -6.64 -7.73
CA SER A 176 -8.44 -5.43 -7.32
C SER A 176 -8.73 -4.53 -8.51
N LEU A 177 -7.73 -4.22 -9.33
CA LEU A 177 -7.93 -3.38 -10.52
C LEU A 177 -8.83 -4.03 -11.57
N SER A 178 -8.71 -5.35 -11.80
CA SER A 178 -9.59 -6.09 -12.75
C SER A 178 -11.07 -6.07 -12.34
N ARG A 179 -11.35 -5.84 -11.05
CA ARG A 179 -12.71 -5.71 -10.52
C ARG A 179 -13.21 -4.27 -10.49
N GLY A 180 -12.43 -3.33 -11.03
CA GLY A 180 -12.74 -1.91 -10.95
C GLY A 180 -12.57 -1.32 -9.55
N GLU A 181 -11.87 -2.00 -8.63
CA GLU A 181 -11.65 -1.50 -7.27
C GLU A 181 -10.60 -0.40 -7.27
N HIS A 182 -10.90 0.74 -6.64
CA HIS A 182 -9.89 1.77 -6.38
C HIS A 182 -8.90 1.25 -5.36
N THR A 183 -7.61 1.35 -5.67
CA THR A 183 -6.56 0.66 -4.90
C THR A 183 -5.50 1.64 -4.39
N LEU A 184 -5.05 1.45 -3.16
CA LEU A 184 -3.94 2.19 -2.55
C LEU A 184 -2.71 1.28 -2.48
N LEU A 185 -1.61 1.76 -3.03
CA LEU A 185 -0.32 1.08 -3.03
C LEU A 185 0.80 2.03 -2.63
N PHE A 186 1.66 1.58 -1.73
CA PHE A 186 2.92 2.21 -1.38
C PHE A 186 4.07 1.35 -1.94
N PRO A 187 4.70 1.76 -3.07
CA PRO A 187 5.72 0.93 -3.72
C PRO A 187 6.95 0.64 -2.85
N GLY A 188 7.28 1.55 -1.94
CA GLY A 188 8.40 1.39 -1.00
C GLY A 188 8.10 0.49 0.21
N GLY A 189 6.81 0.16 0.44
CA GLY A 189 6.36 -0.80 1.45
C GLY A 189 7.00 -0.61 2.81
N GLY A 190 7.35 -1.73 3.45
CA GLY A 190 7.98 -1.75 4.77
C GLY A 190 9.32 -1.02 4.84
N ARG A 191 10.05 -0.92 3.72
CA ARG A 191 11.33 -0.21 3.67
C ARG A 191 11.17 1.30 3.92
N GLU A 192 10.07 1.90 3.47
CA GLU A 192 9.75 3.30 3.77
C GLU A 192 9.13 3.48 5.17
N VAL A 193 8.35 2.50 5.63
CA VAL A 193 7.72 2.52 6.96
C VAL A 193 8.76 2.47 8.10
N PHE A 194 9.87 1.79 7.87
CA PHE A 194 10.94 1.64 8.86
C PHE A 194 12.27 2.21 8.38
N LYS A 195 12.23 3.48 7.96
CA LYS A 195 13.43 4.23 7.59
C LYS A 195 14.46 4.23 8.72
N ARG A 196 15.72 4.24 8.33
CA ARG A 196 16.86 4.33 9.22
C ARG A 196 17.23 5.78 9.50
N LYS A 197 18.15 6.01 10.40
CA LYS A 197 18.70 7.35 10.67
C LYS A 197 19.26 7.97 9.39
N GLY A 198 18.91 9.22 9.15
CA GLY A 198 19.39 9.97 7.98
C GLY A 198 18.65 9.66 6.65
N GLU A 199 17.61 8.85 6.68
CA GLU A 199 16.83 8.48 5.48
C GLU A 199 15.50 9.24 5.36
N ALA A 200 15.29 10.28 6.16
CA ALA A 200 14.09 11.09 6.06
C ALA A 200 13.86 11.57 4.62
N TYR A 201 12.61 11.42 4.13
CA TYR A 201 12.17 11.79 2.78
C TYR A 201 12.87 11.07 1.62
N GLN A 202 13.69 10.06 1.87
CA GLN A 202 14.19 9.19 0.80
C GLN A 202 13.09 8.23 0.33
N LEU A 203 13.08 7.99 -0.99
CA LEU A 203 12.17 7.02 -1.62
C LEU A 203 12.92 5.71 -1.86
N PHE A 204 12.28 4.61 -1.55
CA PHE A 204 12.81 3.26 -1.72
C PHE A 204 11.91 2.44 -2.65
N TRP A 205 11.54 3.03 -3.77
CA TRP A 205 10.69 2.39 -4.75
C TRP A 205 11.49 1.41 -5.63
N PRO A 206 10.86 0.31 -6.05
CA PRO A 206 11.49 -0.59 -7.03
C PRO A 206 11.76 0.15 -8.34
N ASP A 207 12.87 -0.19 -8.99
CA ASP A 207 13.21 0.34 -10.33
C ASP A 207 12.30 -0.20 -11.44
N SER A 208 11.57 -1.29 -11.16
CA SER A 208 10.69 -1.94 -12.12
C SER A 208 9.42 -1.13 -12.39
N PRO A 209 9.04 -0.91 -13.67
CA PRO A 209 7.80 -0.25 -14.05
C PRO A 209 6.55 -1.14 -13.98
N ASP A 210 6.63 -2.34 -13.38
CA ASP A 210 5.57 -3.37 -13.42
C ASP A 210 4.20 -2.88 -12.95
N VAL A 211 4.18 -2.04 -11.93
CA VAL A 211 2.94 -1.45 -11.43
C VAL A 211 2.29 -0.54 -12.49
N VAL A 212 3.09 0.23 -13.22
CA VAL A 212 2.61 1.11 -14.29
C VAL A 212 2.13 0.31 -15.49
N ARG A 213 2.88 -0.75 -15.86
CA ARG A 213 2.46 -1.68 -16.93
C ARG A 213 1.14 -2.37 -16.58
N LEU A 214 0.99 -2.80 -15.34
CA LEU A 214 -0.24 -3.43 -14.87
C LEU A 214 -1.41 -2.44 -14.92
N ALA A 215 -1.23 -1.21 -14.48
CA ALA A 215 -2.23 -0.16 -14.56
C ALA A 215 -2.66 0.09 -16.03
N ALA A 216 -1.70 0.17 -16.96
CA ALA A 216 -1.98 0.34 -18.37
C ALA A 216 -2.77 -0.85 -18.97
N ARG A 217 -2.40 -2.09 -18.64
CA ARG A 217 -3.14 -3.30 -19.06
C ARG A 217 -4.60 -3.32 -18.61
N LEU A 218 -4.88 -2.74 -17.44
CA LEU A 218 -6.21 -2.75 -16.82
C LEU A 218 -6.94 -1.41 -16.97
N ASN A 219 -6.41 -0.51 -17.80
CA ASN A 219 -6.97 0.83 -18.01
C ASN A 219 -7.24 1.59 -16.69
N ALA A 220 -6.35 1.43 -15.71
CA ALA A 220 -6.46 2.13 -14.44
C ALA A 220 -5.87 3.53 -14.55
N THR A 221 -6.50 4.52 -13.93
CA THR A 221 -5.93 5.86 -13.81
C THR A 221 -4.97 5.91 -12.64
N LEU A 222 -3.71 6.26 -12.88
CA LEU A 222 -2.73 6.48 -11.83
C LEU A 222 -3.03 7.82 -11.15
N LEU A 223 -3.10 7.80 -9.83
CA LEU A 223 -3.24 9.00 -9.01
C LEU A 223 -2.05 9.10 -8.07
N PRO A 224 -0.97 9.82 -8.48
CA PRO A 224 0.19 9.99 -7.63
C PRO A 224 -0.14 10.88 -6.44
N PHE A 225 0.46 10.58 -5.29
CA PHE A 225 0.40 11.48 -4.14
C PHE A 225 1.73 11.51 -3.39
N ALA A 226 1.95 12.59 -2.65
CA ALA A 226 3.07 12.74 -1.73
C ALA A 226 2.55 12.94 -0.30
N GLY A 227 3.10 12.16 0.64
CA GLY A 227 2.92 12.36 2.07
C GLY A 227 4.14 13.07 2.67
N LEU A 228 3.91 14.04 3.53
CA LEU A 228 4.93 14.82 4.23
C LEU A 228 4.62 14.92 5.72
N GLY A 229 5.64 15.10 6.54
CA GLY A 229 5.53 15.30 7.99
C GLY A 229 5.67 14.01 8.81
N GLY A 230 5.44 12.83 8.22
CA GLY A 230 5.58 11.57 8.94
C GLY A 230 7.02 11.28 9.38
N ASP A 231 7.97 11.59 8.53
CA ASP A 231 9.39 11.40 8.85
C ASP A 231 9.88 12.40 9.92
N ASP A 232 9.20 13.55 10.07
CA ASP A 232 9.48 14.54 11.12
C ASP A 232 8.73 14.23 12.44
N SER A 233 7.80 13.28 12.40
CA SER A 233 6.98 12.94 13.56
C SER A 233 7.67 12.04 14.59
N PHE A 234 8.91 11.66 14.33
CA PHE A 234 9.64 10.73 15.17
C PHE A 234 11.16 10.94 15.12
N GLU A 235 11.75 11.14 16.26
CA GLU A 235 13.21 11.19 16.41
C GLU A 235 13.74 9.77 16.66
N ILE A 236 14.45 9.18 15.69
CA ILE A 236 14.97 7.83 15.77
C ILE A 236 16.20 7.80 16.67
N SER A 237 16.08 7.15 17.82
CA SER A 237 17.21 6.90 18.74
C SER A 237 17.98 5.62 18.38
N LEU A 238 17.25 4.55 17.98
CA LEU A 238 17.82 3.30 17.46
C LEU A 238 17.04 2.88 16.22
N ASP A 239 17.71 2.64 15.13
CA ASP A 239 17.12 2.12 13.91
C ASP A 239 17.15 0.58 13.85
N SER A 240 16.62 0.01 12.76
CA SER A 240 16.56 -1.43 12.57
C SER A 240 17.93 -2.09 12.56
N ASP A 241 18.95 -1.47 11.97
CA ASP A 241 20.28 -2.04 11.87
C ASP A 241 20.96 -2.09 13.25
N GLU A 242 20.84 -1.02 14.04
CA GLU A 242 21.34 -0.96 15.42
C GLU A 242 20.62 -1.96 16.33
N LEU A 243 19.30 -2.11 16.18
CA LEU A 243 18.51 -3.09 16.93
C LEU A 243 18.91 -4.52 16.58
N LEU A 244 19.08 -4.83 15.29
CA LEU A 244 19.52 -6.14 14.83
C LEU A 244 20.96 -6.46 15.24
N ALA A 245 21.84 -5.47 15.31
CA ALA A 245 23.22 -5.62 15.77
C ALA A 245 23.35 -5.73 17.29
N SER A 246 22.32 -5.33 18.05
CA SER A 246 22.35 -5.35 19.51
C SER A 246 22.58 -6.76 20.07
N PRO A 247 23.52 -6.95 21.02
CA PRO A 247 23.72 -8.24 21.67
C PRO A 247 22.55 -8.67 22.57
N LEU A 248 21.76 -7.70 23.05
CA LEU A 248 20.66 -7.96 23.99
C LEU A 248 19.34 -8.29 23.24
N VAL A 249 18.95 -7.47 22.29
CA VAL A 249 17.65 -7.60 21.60
C VAL A 249 17.77 -8.13 20.17
N GLY A 250 18.96 -8.06 19.57
CA GLY A 250 19.19 -8.50 18.20
C GLY A 250 18.82 -9.97 17.93
N PRO A 251 19.12 -10.94 18.81
CA PRO A 251 18.69 -12.34 18.62
C PRO A 251 17.17 -12.48 18.51
N PHE A 252 16.41 -11.74 19.31
CA PHE A 252 14.96 -11.71 19.25
C PHE A 252 14.43 -11.21 17.90
N PHE A 253 14.92 -10.07 17.41
CA PHE A 253 14.49 -9.51 16.14
C PHE A 253 14.91 -10.38 14.95
N ARG A 254 16.16 -10.86 14.90
CA ARG A 254 16.66 -11.73 13.82
C ARG A 254 15.84 -13.01 13.68
N GLU A 255 15.45 -13.64 14.79
CA GLU A 255 14.61 -14.85 14.75
C GLU A 255 13.24 -14.58 14.10
N ARG A 256 12.66 -13.42 14.35
CA ARG A 256 11.34 -13.06 13.83
C ARG A 256 11.39 -12.61 12.38
N VAL A 257 12.32 -11.72 12.06
CA VAL A 257 12.51 -11.23 10.70
C VAL A 257 12.79 -12.39 9.72
N ALA A 258 13.55 -13.40 10.14
CA ALA A 258 13.83 -14.57 9.31
C ALA A 258 12.58 -15.37 8.90
N LYS A 259 11.46 -15.17 9.59
CA LYS A 259 10.17 -15.84 9.31
C LYS A 259 9.19 -14.96 8.53
N MET A 260 9.53 -13.69 8.33
CA MET A 260 8.65 -12.73 7.65
C MET A 260 8.96 -12.64 6.15
N PRO A 261 7.94 -12.44 5.31
CA PRO A 261 8.16 -12.23 3.89
C PRO A 261 8.84 -10.87 3.64
N SER A 262 9.81 -10.84 2.72
CA SER A 262 10.35 -9.59 2.18
C SER A 262 9.61 -9.27 0.88
N LEU A 263 9.03 -8.10 0.77
CA LEU A 263 8.26 -7.66 -0.39
C LEU A 263 9.04 -6.68 -1.27
N VAL A 264 10.00 -5.98 -0.69
CA VAL A 264 10.90 -5.05 -1.37
C VAL A 264 12.32 -5.28 -0.88
N GLN A 265 13.31 -4.87 -1.68
CA GLN A 265 14.71 -5.00 -1.30
C GLN A 265 15.01 -4.29 0.04
N ASP A 266 15.80 -4.93 0.89
CA ASP A 266 16.17 -4.44 2.23
C ASP A 266 14.99 -4.15 3.17
N ASP A 267 13.84 -4.78 2.91
CA ASP A 267 12.67 -4.71 3.76
C ASP A 267 12.90 -5.53 5.04
N VAL A 268 12.91 -4.84 6.16
CA VAL A 268 13.14 -5.44 7.48
C VAL A 268 12.06 -4.93 8.44
N PHE A 269 11.19 -5.82 8.89
CA PHE A 269 10.09 -5.47 9.79
C PHE A 269 10.57 -5.32 11.24
N VAL A 270 11.39 -4.29 11.49
CA VAL A 270 11.88 -3.90 12.80
C VAL A 270 11.61 -2.41 13.00
N PRO A 271 10.57 -2.06 13.77
CA PRO A 271 10.25 -0.66 14.02
C PRO A 271 11.40 0.04 14.78
N PRO A 272 11.76 1.26 14.41
CA PRO A 272 12.76 2.03 15.12
C PRO A 272 12.26 2.40 16.52
N VAL A 273 13.20 2.61 17.42
CA VAL A 273 12.95 3.12 18.78
C VAL A 273 13.33 4.58 18.86
N GLY A 274 12.47 5.39 19.47
CA GLY A 274 12.73 6.83 19.60
C GLY A 274 11.58 7.58 20.25
N THR A 275 11.49 8.86 19.94
CA THR A 275 10.54 9.79 20.55
C THR A 275 9.53 10.30 19.51
N ILE A 276 8.23 10.20 19.81
CA ILE A 276 7.19 10.80 18.98
C ILE A 276 7.22 12.32 19.16
N LEU A 277 7.23 13.02 18.03
CA LEU A 277 7.15 14.48 17.94
C LEU A 277 5.82 14.89 17.33
N PRO A 278 5.04 15.75 17.95
CA PRO A 278 3.80 16.27 17.37
C PRO A 278 4.11 17.03 16.07
N THR A 279 3.62 16.51 14.96
CA THR A 279 3.90 17.08 13.63
C THR A 279 2.66 16.94 12.77
N ARG A 280 2.40 17.94 11.93
CA ARG A 280 1.28 17.87 10.99
C ARG A 280 1.64 17.05 9.78
N TYR A 281 0.75 16.14 9.39
CA TYR A 281 0.86 15.40 8.15
C TYR A 281 0.17 16.17 7.01
N TYR A 282 0.80 16.13 5.84
CA TYR A 282 0.24 16.70 4.62
C TYR A 282 0.19 15.63 3.55
N PHE A 283 -0.91 15.59 2.81
CA PHE A 283 -1.11 14.69 1.68
C PHE A 283 -1.48 15.50 0.46
N ALA A 284 -0.61 15.49 -0.56
CA ALA A 284 -0.80 16.22 -1.79
C ALA A 284 -1.03 15.24 -2.94
N PHE A 285 -2.26 15.20 -3.46
CA PHE A 285 -2.62 14.38 -4.61
C PHE A 285 -2.30 15.15 -5.90
N GLY A 286 -1.49 14.55 -6.76
CA GLY A 286 -1.12 15.08 -8.06
C GLY A 286 -2.26 14.99 -9.09
N ALA A 287 -2.00 15.48 -10.28
CA ALA A 287 -2.93 15.33 -11.39
C ALA A 287 -3.10 13.83 -11.74
N PRO A 288 -4.32 13.38 -12.06
CA PRO A 288 -4.55 12.02 -12.51
C PRO A 288 -3.86 11.76 -13.85
N LEU A 289 -3.29 10.58 -14.00
CA LEU A 289 -2.60 10.11 -15.19
C LEU A 289 -3.38 8.93 -15.80
N PRO A 290 -4.28 9.19 -16.77
CA PRO A 290 -4.97 8.13 -17.49
C PRO A 290 -3.98 7.22 -18.22
N THR A 291 -4.24 5.93 -18.26
CA THR A 291 -3.39 4.95 -18.95
C THR A 291 -4.03 4.41 -20.23
N ASP A 292 -5.19 4.93 -20.63
CA ASP A 292 -5.86 4.57 -21.87
C ASP A 292 -4.96 4.87 -23.08
N GLY A 293 -4.84 3.91 -23.98
CA GLY A 293 -4.00 4.03 -25.17
C GLY A 293 -2.49 3.93 -24.92
N ILE A 294 -2.03 3.68 -23.69
CA ILE A 294 -0.62 3.41 -23.39
C ILE A 294 -0.34 1.93 -23.69
N ASP A 295 0.70 1.69 -24.51
CA ASP A 295 1.18 0.32 -24.74
C ASP A 295 1.86 -0.20 -23.45
N PRO A 296 1.38 -1.29 -22.86
CA PRO A 296 1.96 -1.87 -21.64
C PRO A 296 3.22 -2.70 -21.88
N ALA A 297 3.74 -2.77 -23.13
CA ALA A 297 4.91 -3.58 -23.48
C ALA A 297 6.23 -3.12 -22.84
#